data_d4517a887932b87859a199b4b1dc1efc
#
_entry.id   d4517a887932b87859a199b4b1dc1efc
#
_cell.length_a   1.000
_cell.length_b   1.000
_cell.length_c   1.000
_cell.angle_alpha   90.00
_cell.angle_beta   90.00
_cell.angle_gamma   90.00
#
_symmetry.space_group_name_H-M   'P 1'
#
loop_
_entity.id
_entity.type
_entity.pdbx_description
1 polymer ?
#
loop_
_entity_poly.entity_id
_entity_poly.type
_entity_poly.pdbx_seq_one_letter_code
_entity_poly.pdbx_strand_id
1 'polypeptide(L)'
;MRINKYIAHAGVASRRKAEELIKQGLVTVNGLVVRELATTIKSGDKVEVEGQPIYNEEKVYYLLNKPRGVISSVTDDKGRKTVVDLLPNVKERIYPVGRLDWDTSGVLILTNDGDFTDEMIHPRNEIDKVYVARVKGVANKENLRPLTRGLEIDGKKTKPAVYEILKVDPVKNRSVVQLTIHEGRNHQVKKMFEAVGLQVDKLSRTRFGHLDLTGLRPGESRRLNKKEISQLHTMAVTKK
;
A
#
# COMPACT_ATOMS: atom_id res chain seq x y z
N MET A 1 -16.15 1.24 -18.24
CA MET A 1 -15.49 1.75 -17.01
C MET A 1 -16.24 2.99 -16.53
N ARG A 2 -16.43 3.22 -15.19
CA ARG A 2 -17.04 4.47 -14.69
C ARG A 2 -16.17 5.67 -15.01
N ILE A 3 -16.79 6.80 -15.36
CA ILE A 3 -16.11 8.02 -15.81
C ILE A 3 -15.10 8.57 -14.78
N ASN A 4 -15.40 8.58 -13.48
CA ASN A 4 -14.46 9.00 -12.44
C ASN A 4 -13.21 8.12 -12.37
N LYS A 5 -13.37 6.81 -12.65
CA LYS A 5 -12.25 5.86 -12.72
C LYS A 5 -11.43 6.09 -13.98
N TYR A 6 -12.07 6.38 -15.11
CA TYR A 6 -11.38 6.70 -16.38
C TYR A 6 -10.50 7.95 -16.23
N ILE A 7 -11.05 9.05 -15.67
CA ILE A 7 -10.30 10.30 -15.40
C ILE A 7 -9.10 10.04 -14.48
N ALA A 8 -9.28 9.19 -13.46
CA ALA A 8 -8.19 8.84 -12.55
C ALA A 8 -7.11 7.99 -13.22
N HIS A 9 -7.49 7.07 -14.13
CA HIS A 9 -6.55 6.27 -14.93
C HIS A 9 -5.81 7.08 -16.00
N ALA A 10 -6.40 8.18 -16.44
CA ALA A 10 -5.76 9.14 -17.32
C ALA A 10 -4.79 10.10 -16.58
N GLY A 11 -4.55 9.90 -15.29
CA GLY A 11 -3.61 10.70 -14.51
C GLY A 11 -4.09 12.11 -14.15
N VAL A 12 -5.27 12.53 -14.62
CA VAL A 12 -5.76 13.93 -14.48
C VAL A 12 -6.07 14.29 -13.02
N ALA A 13 -6.77 13.40 -12.30
CA ALA A 13 -7.22 13.67 -10.94
C ALA A 13 -7.39 12.40 -10.10
N SER A 14 -7.54 12.55 -8.77
CA SER A 14 -8.03 11.44 -7.95
C SER A 14 -9.50 11.15 -8.29
N ARG A 15 -10.01 9.94 -7.98
CA ARG A 15 -11.43 9.60 -8.21
C ARG A 15 -12.39 10.60 -7.56
N ARG A 16 -12.10 11.06 -6.33
CA ARG A 16 -12.91 12.07 -5.63
C ARG A 16 -12.86 13.43 -6.34
N LYS A 17 -11.67 13.87 -6.74
CA LYS A 17 -11.53 15.12 -7.49
C LYS A 17 -12.19 15.04 -8.86
N ALA A 18 -12.13 13.90 -9.54
CA ALA A 18 -12.84 13.66 -10.79
C ALA A 18 -14.37 13.77 -10.61
N GLU A 19 -14.93 13.30 -9.48
CA GLU A 19 -16.36 13.49 -9.17
C GLU A 19 -16.75 14.97 -9.00
N GLU A 20 -15.86 15.77 -8.42
CA GLU A 20 -16.06 17.24 -8.33
C GLU A 20 -16.08 17.88 -9.72
N LEU A 21 -15.11 17.54 -10.58
CA LEU A 21 -15.03 18.04 -11.97
C LEU A 21 -16.28 17.67 -12.78
N ILE A 22 -16.79 16.43 -12.63
CA ILE A 22 -18.01 15.97 -13.27
C ILE A 22 -19.21 16.79 -12.79
N LYS A 23 -19.38 16.99 -11.49
CA LYS A 23 -20.48 17.79 -10.91
C LYS A 23 -20.45 19.24 -11.37
N GLN A 24 -19.26 19.81 -11.53
CA GLN A 24 -19.06 21.16 -12.05
C GLN A 24 -19.34 21.30 -13.55
N GLY A 25 -19.52 20.16 -14.28
CA GLY A 25 -19.76 20.15 -15.71
C GLY A 25 -18.51 20.43 -16.55
N LEU A 26 -17.33 20.20 -15.98
CA LEU A 26 -16.03 20.37 -16.64
C LEU A 26 -15.59 19.14 -17.43
N VAL A 27 -16.45 18.12 -17.53
CA VAL A 27 -16.16 16.86 -18.22
C VAL A 27 -17.15 16.66 -19.37
N THR A 28 -16.63 16.36 -20.56
CA THR A 28 -17.45 15.99 -21.71
C THR A 28 -17.13 14.58 -22.17
N VAL A 29 -18.14 13.90 -22.75
CA VAL A 29 -18.01 12.62 -23.44
C VAL A 29 -18.64 12.77 -24.80
N ASN A 30 -17.87 12.55 -25.87
CA ASN A 30 -18.29 12.76 -27.26
C ASN A 30 -18.87 14.18 -27.50
N GLY A 31 -18.29 15.19 -26.86
CA GLY A 31 -18.73 16.60 -26.96
C GLY A 31 -19.92 16.99 -26.09
N LEU A 32 -20.54 16.05 -25.36
CA LEU A 32 -21.66 16.31 -24.47
C LEU A 32 -21.21 16.43 -23.01
N VAL A 33 -21.64 17.47 -22.31
CA VAL A 33 -21.33 17.68 -20.90
C VAL A 33 -21.99 16.59 -20.05
N VAL A 34 -21.18 15.94 -19.20
CA VAL A 34 -21.62 14.89 -18.28
C VAL A 34 -21.57 15.40 -16.85
N ARG A 35 -22.68 15.22 -16.10
CA ARG A 35 -22.79 15.52 -14.66
C ARG A 35 -23.13 14.31 -13.81
N GLU A 36 -23.51 13.22 -14.47
CA GLU A 36 -23.89 11.94 -13.86
C GLU A 36 -22.63 11.13 -13.49
N LEU A 37 -22.43 10.85 -12.19
CA LEU A 37 -21.29 10.07 -11.69
C LEU A 37 -21.34 8.59 -12.10
N ALA A 38 -22.55 8.08 -12.43
CA ALA A 38 -22.78 6.71 -12.87
C ALA A 38 -22.41 6.47 -14.34
N THR A 39 -22.12 7.53 -15.11
CA THR A 39 -21.76 7.44 -16.53
C THR A 39 -20.63 6.46 -16.75
N THR A 40 -20.81 5.58 -17.75
CA THR A 40 -19.84 4.55 -18.12
C THR A 40 -19.21 4.88 -19.46
N ILE A 41 -17.89 4.92 -19.51
CA ILE A 41 -17.10 5.12 -20.72
C ILE A 41 -16.91 3.79 -21.42
N LYS A 42 -17.20 3.78 -22.74
CA LYS A 42 -17.03 2.64 -23.66
C LYS A 42 -15.73 2.80 -24.46
N SER A 43 -15.34 1.73 -25.13
CA SER A 43 -14.22 1.80 -26.09
C SER A 43 -14.62 2.73 -27.27
N GLY A 44 -13.73 3.66 -27.61
CA GLY A 44 -13.97 4.65 -28.66
C GLY A 44 -14.58 5.97 -28.20
N ASP A 45 -15.08 6.07 -26.95
CA ASP A 45 -15.56 7.34 -26.41
C ASP A 45 -14.41 8.34 -26.28
N LYS A 46 -14.64 9.57 -26.71
CA LYS A 46 -13.74 10.71 -26.53
C LYS A 46 -14.11 11.44 -25.23
N VAL A 47 -13.22 11.41 -24.25
CA VAL A 47 -13.41 12.09 -22.97
C VAL A 47 -12.50 13.31 -22.90
N GLU A 48 -13.07 14.45 -22.50
CA GLU A 48 -12.33 15.68 -22.27
C GLU A 48 -12.58 16.21 -20.87
N VAL A 49 -11.55 16.78 -20.29
CA VAL A 49 -11.63 17.48 -18.99
C VAL A 49 -11.14 18.90 -19.20
N GLU A 50 -11.96 19.89 -18.82
CA GLU A 50 -11.68 21.31 -19.04
C GLU A 50 -11.30 21.63 -20.50
N GLY A 51 -11.98 20.95 -21.46
CA GLY A 51 -11.76 21.09 -22.90
C GLY A 51 -10.49 20.42 -23.44
N GLN A 52 -9.76 19.67 -22.61
CA GLN A 52 -8.56 18.92 -23.03
C GLN A 52 -8.88 17.44 -23.14
N PRO A 53 -8.57 16.80 -24.29
CA PRO A 53 -8.76 15.35 -24.46
C PRO A 53 -7.83 14.58 -23.51
N ILE A 54 -8.36 13.53 -22.90
CA ILE A 54 -7.61 12.70 -21.98
C ILE A 54 -7.54 11.25 -22.47
N TYR A 55 -6.43 10.61 -22.16
CA TYR A 55 -6.14 9.21 -22.56
C TYR A 55 -5.64 8.43 -21.36
N ASN A 56 -5.87 7.12 -21.35
CA ASN A 56 -5.32 6.27 -20.30
C ASN A 56 -3.78 6.27 -20.35
N GLU A 57 -3.17 6.50 -19.20
CA GLU A 57 -1.72 6.35 -19.04
C GLU A 57 -1.28 4.89 -19.16
N GLU A 58 -0.03 4.67 -19.59
CA GLU A 58 0.62 3.36 -19.44
C GLU A 58 0.71 3.00 -17.96
N LYS A 59 0.41 1.74 -17.62
CA LYS A 59 0.51 1.27 -16.25
C LYS A 59 1.96 1.09 -15.84
N VAL A 60 2.33 1.69 -14.72
CA VAL A 60 3.67 1.63 -14.15
C VAL A 60 3.64 1.12 -12.72
N TYR A 61 4.70 0.41 -12.33
CA TYR A 61 4.80 -0.21 -11.01
C TYR A 61 6.23 -0.05 -10.50
N TYR A 62 6.37 0.50 -9.32
CA TYR A 62 7.66 0.74 -8.67
C TYR A 62 7.69 0.08 -7.29
N LEU A 63 8.81 -0.53 -6.97
CA LEU A 63 9.16 -0.98 -5.64
C LEU A 63 10.01 0.10 -4.98
N LEU A 64 9.58 0.60 -3.84
CA LEU A 64 10.28 1.58 -3.03
C LEU A 64 10.73 0.93 -1.72
N ASN A 65 11.99 1.12 -1.33
CA ASN A 65 12.41 0.96 0.06
C ASN A 65 12.09 2.24 0.82
N LYS A 66 10.84 2.33 1.34
CA LYS A 66 10.37 3.52 2.05
C LYS A 66 11.21 3.78 3.30
N PRO A 67 11.87 4.92 3.44
CA PRO A 67 12.56 5.28 4.68
C PRO A 67 11.55 5.70 5.76
N ARG A 68 12.00 5.77 7.00
CA ARG A 68 11.25 6.42 8.09
C ARG A 68 11.19 7.93 7.85
N GLY A 69 10.20 8.60 8.44
CA GLY A 69 10.04 10.06 8.30
C GLY A 69 9.44 10.50 6.96
N VAL A 70 8.84 9.58 6.22
CA VAL A 70 8.15 9.84 4.93
C VAL A 70 6.73 9.30 5.01
N ILE A 71 5.77 10.04 4.45
CA ILE A 71 4.35 9.71 4.51
C ILE A 71 3.94 8.88 3.29
N SER A 72 3.19 7.80 3.50
CA SER A 72 2.57 7.00 2.44
C SER A 72 1.32 7.69 1.88
N SER A 73 1.52 8.82 1.21
CA SER A 73 0.48 9.62 0.56
C SER A 73 1.01 10.21 -0.75
N VAL A 74 0.10 10.69 -1.58
CA VAL A 74 0.43 11.46 -2.80
C VAL A 74 0.72 12.92 -2.47
N THR A 75 -0.02 13.48 -1.50
CA THR A 75 0.13 14.86 -1.03
C THR A 75 0.08 14.90 0.48
N ASP A 76 0.58 15.98 1.07
CA ASP A 76 0.48 16.24 2.51
C ASP A 76 0.22 17.73 2.77
N ASP A 77 -0.84 18.03 3.51
CA ASP A 77 -1.27 19.41 3.81
C ASP A 77 -0.30 20.13 4.77
N LYS A 78 0.57 19.38 5.44
CA LYS A 78 1.58 19.91 6.38
C LYS A 78 2.96 20.07 5.76
N GLY A 79 3.10 19.85 4.45
CA GLY A 79 4.36 19.99 3.71
C GLY A 79 5.42 18.93 4.06
N ARG A 80 5.02 17.80 4.67
CA ARG A 80 5.95 16.70 4.98
C ARG A 80 6.25 15.91 3.73
N LYS A 81 7.45 15.36 3.63
CA LYS A 81 7.89 14.55 2.51
C LYS A 81 7.01 13.31 2.34
N THR A 82 6.53 13.09 1.12
CA THR A 82 5.69 11.95 0.75
C THR A 82 6.50 10.90 -0.01
N VAL A 83 5.93 9.70 -0.17
CA VAL A 83 6.57 8.62 -0.94
C VAL A 83 6.69 8.95 -2.43
N VAL A 84 5.83 9.79 -2.97
CA VAL A 84 5.89 10.23 -4.38
C VAL A 84 7.08 11.17 -4.61
N ASP A 85 7.44 12.00 -3.63
CA ASP A 85 8.60 12.89 -3.70
C ASP A 85 9.94 12.14 -3.79
N LEU A 86 9.95 10.82 -3.52
CA LEU A 86 11.13 9.96 -3.67
C LEU A 86 11.30 9.44 -5.09
N LEU A 87 10.33 9.65 -5.98
CA LEU A 87 10.34 9.22 -7.38
C LEU A 87 10.17 10.41 -8.34
N PRO A 88 11.06 11.43 -8.30
CA PRO A 88 10.84 12.70 -9.03
C PRO A 88 10.88 12.54 -10.56
N ASN A 89 11.43 11.45 -11.07
CA ASN A 89 11.53 11.19 -12.52
C ASN A 89 10.34 10.43 -13.10
N VAL A 90 9.35 10.06 -12.27
CA VAL A 90 8.12 9.37 -12.72
C VAL A 90 7.11 10.45 -13.10
N LYS A 91 6.67 10.40 -14.37
CA LYS A 91 5.74 11.38 -14.93
C LYS A 91 4.28 11.02 -14.65
N GLU A 92 4.01 9.71 -14.59
CA GLU A 92 2.69 9.17 -14.33
C GLU A 92 2.22 9.50 -12.91
N ARG A 93 0.91 9.65 -12.74
CA ARG A 93 0.32 9.92 -11.44
C ARG A 93 0.27 8.67 -10.58
N ILE A 94 1.40 8.32 -9.95
CA ILE A 94 1.51 7.15 -9.06
C ILE A 94 1.01 7.45 -7.64
N TYR A 95 0.62 6.37 -6.95
CA TYR A 95 0.21 6.36 -5.54
C TYR A 95 0.59 5.04 -4.86
N PRO A 96 0.73 5.03 -3.52
CA PRO A 96 1.14 3.83 -2.81
C PRO A 96 0.06 2.76 -2.76
N VAL A 97 0.46 1.49 -2.91
CA VAL A 97 -0.36 0.29 -2.71
C VAL A 97 -0.41 -0.02 -1.21
N GLY A 98 -1.46 0.43 -0.56
CA GLY A 98 -1.58 0.42 0.89
C GLY A 98 -0.66 1.48 1.53
N ARG A 99 -0.40 1.31 2.82
CA ARG A 99 0.38 2.29 3.58
C ARG A 99 1.37 1.62 4.53
N LEU A 100 2.47 2.31 4.78
CA LEU A 100 3.34 2.14 5.94
C LEU A 100 3.29 3.43 6.74
N ASP A 101 3.30 3.30 8.06
CA ASP A 101 3.29 4.45 8.96
C ASP A 101 4.52 5.34 8.74
N TRP A 102 4.45 6.59 9.21
CA TRP A 102 5.54 7.56 9.10
C TRP A 102 6.87 7.05 9.68
N ASP A 103 6.80 6.34 10.80
CA ASP A 103 7.94 5.75 11.50
C ASP A 103 8.26 4.29 11.09
N THR A 104 7.52 3.72 10.14
CA THR A 104 7.73 2.38 9.59
C THR A 104 8.45 2.47 8.25
N SER A 105 9.47 1.66 8.06
CA SER A 105 10.23 1.56 6.81
C SER A 105 9.91 0.30 6.02
N GLY A 106 10.45 0.20 4.81
CA GLY A 106 10.49 -1.06 4.08
C GLY A 106 9.75 -1.08 2.75
N VAL A 107 9.41 -2.29 2.31
CA VAL A 107 8.79 -2.57 1.01
C VAL A 107 7.48 -1.84 0.85
N LEU A 108 7.38 -0.95 -0.15
CA LEU A 108 6.15 -0.29 -0.56
C LEU A 108 6.09 -0.26 -2.09
N ILE A 109 4.95 -0.65 -2.65
CA ILE A 109 4.70 -0.56 -4.09
C ILE A 109 4.01 0.77 -4.37
N LEU A 110 4.40 1.44 -5.47
CA LEU A 110 3.70 2.60 -6.02
C LEU A 110 3.28 2.29 -7.45
N THR A 111 2.08 2.70 -7.84
CA THR A 111 1.53 2.45 -9.18
C THR A 111 0.44 3.46 -9.53
N ASN A 112 0.10 3.58 -10.82
CA ASN A 112 -1.12 4.23 -11.30
C ASN A 112 -2.24 3.22 -11.64
N ASP A 113 -2.05 1.93 -11.34
CA ASP A 113 -3.04 0.87 -11.56
C ASP A 113 -3.93 0.66 -10.32
N GLY A 114 -5.16 1.20 -10.35
CA GLY A 114 -6.11 1.07 -9.27
C GLY A 114 -6.66 -0.35 -9.09
N ASP A 115 -6.78 -1.11 -10.18
CA ASP A 115 -7.28 -2.49 -10.10
C ASP A 115 -6.25 -3.40 -9.43
N PHE A 116 -4.98 -3.24 -9.81
CA PHE A 116 -3.87 -3.90 -9.13
C PHE A 116 -3.80 -3.51 -7.64
N THR A 117 -3.97 -2.22 -7.33
CA THR A 117 -3.97 -1.74 -5.95
C THR A 117 -5.06 -2.42 -5.13
N ASP A 118 -6.30 -2.42 -5.62
CA ASP A 118 -7.42 -3.06 -4.94
C ASP A 118 -7.17 -4.56 -4.72
N GLU A 119 -6.61 -5.25 -5.73
CA GLU A 119 -6.26 -6.66 -5.63
C GLU A 119 -5.18 -6.91 -4.56
N MET A 120 -4.13 -6.09 -4.49
CA MET A 120 -3.03 -6.28 -3.55
C MET A 120 -3.41 -5.99 -2.09
N ILE A 121 -4.33 -5.06 -1.84
CA ILE A 121 -4.69 -4.67 -0.47
C ILE A 121 -5.96 -5.35 0.05
N HIS A 122 -6.76 -5.97 -0.82
CA HIS A 122 -8.04 -6.54 -0.42
C HIS A 122 -7.86 -7.69 0.59
N PRO A 123 -8.54 -7.66 1.75
CA PRO A 123 -8.31 -8.62 2.83
C PRO A 123 -8.56 -10.09 2.46
N ARG A 124 -9.39 -10.36 1.42
CA ARG A 124 -9.66 -11.72 0.93
C ARG A 124 -8.47 -12.36 0.20
N ASN A 125 -7.56 -11.57 -0.34
CA ASN A 125 -6.47 -12.08 -1.17
C ASN A 125 -5.23 -12.47 -0.36
N GLU A 126 -5.21 -12.17 0.93
CA GLU A 126 -4.28 -12.67 1.95
C GLU A 126 -2.79 -12.65 1.55
N ILE A 127 -2.36 -11.63 0.82
CA ILE A 127 -0.96 -11.49 0.45
C ILE A 127 -0.10 -11.30 1.70
N ASP A 128 0.92 -12.13 1.81
CA ASP A 128 1.85 -12.13 2.94
C ASP A 128 2.60 -10.80 3.07
N LYS A 129 2.64 -10.27 4.27
CA LYS A 129 3.39 -9.09 4.65
C LYS A 129 4.31 -9.48 5.79
N VAL A 130 5.62 -9.49 5.53
CA VAL A 130 6.62 -9.86 6.52
C VAL A 130 7.23 -8.60 7.12
N TYR A 131 7.19 -8.53 8.43
CA TYR A 131 7.75 -7.43 9.20
C TYR A 131 8.85 -7.90 10.11
N VAL A 132 9.90 -7.11 10.27
CA VAL A 132 10.90 -7.26 11.33
C VAL A 132 10.72 -6.12 12.31
N ALA A 133 10.42 -6.47 13.56
CA ALA A 133 10.23 -5.55 14.66
C ALA A 133 11.39 -5.64 15.65
N ARG A 134 11.98 -4.50 16.01
CA ARG A 134 12.77 -4.38 17.24
C ARG A 134 11.83 -3.96 18.34
N VAL A 135 11.78 -4.74 19.41
CA VAL A 135 10.87 -4.52 20.52
C VAL A 135 11.64 -4.37 21.83
N LYS A 136 11.10 -3.56 22.75
CA LYS A 136 11.45 -3.59 24.15
C LYS A 136 10.68 -4.74 24.79
N GLY A 137 11.36 -5.54 25.61
CA GLY A 137 10.85 -6.76 26.21
C GLY A 137 11.56 -8.01 25.69
N VAL A 138 11.52 -9.07 26.49
CA VAL A 138 12.08 -10.38 26.16
C VAL A 138 11.01 -11.22 25.46
N ALA A 139 11.19 -11.43 24.18
CA ALA A 139 10.32 -12.30 23.38
C ALA A 139 10.62 -13.77 23.65
N ASN A 140 9.58 -14.55 23.86
CA ASN A 140 9.65 -16.00 24.03
C ASN A 140 8.41 -16.68 23.42
N LYS A 141 8.42 -18.00 23.38
CA LYS A 141 7.31 -18.77 22.78
C LYS A 141 5.98 -18.59 23.51
N GLU A 142 6.04 -18.36 24.82
CA GLU A 142 4.86 -18.23 25.65
C GLU A 142 4.12 -16.92 25.40
N ASN A 143 4.83 -15.77 25.44
CA ASN A 143 4.21 -14.47 25.24
C ASN A 143 3.83 -14.22 23.76
N LEU A 144 4.50 -14.84 22.78
CA LEU A 144 4.15 -14.71 21.36
C LEU A 144 3.08 -15.71 20.87
N ARG A 145 2.78 -16.77 21.63
CA ARG A 145 1.79 -17.78 21.25
C ARG A 145 0.41 -17.20 20.87
N PRO A 146 -0.13 -16.17 21.54
CA PRO A 146 -1.41 -15.57 21.17
C PRO A 146 -1.45 -15.05 19.72
N LEU A 147 -0.32 -14.58 19.16
CA LEU A 147 -0.23 -14.11 17.79
C LEU A 147 -0.63 -15.20 16.76
N THR A 148 -0.33 -16.47 17.05
CA THR A 148 -0.64 -17.58 16.13
C THR A 148 -2.11 -18.00 16.14
N ARG A 149 -2.90 -17.49 17.09
CA ARG A 149 -4.34 -17.78 17.23
C ARG A 149 -5.22 -16.60 16.84
N GLY A 150 -4.59 -15.48 16.58
CA GLY A 150 -5.26 -14.18 16.41
C GLY A 150 -5.63 -13.53 17.74
N LEU A 151 -5.44 -12.24 17.80
CA LEU A 151 -5.67 -11.36 18.94
C LEU A 151 -6.84 -10.44 18.68
N GLU A 152 -7.51 -10.02 19.73
CA GLU A 152 -8.49 -8.92 19.63
C GLU A 152 -7.76 -7.57 19.69
N ILE A 153 -7.89 -6.78 18.63
CA ILE A 153 -7.43 -5.41 18.56
C ILE A 153 -8.53 -4.54 17.95
N ASP A 154 -8.80 -3.39 18.57
CA ASP A 154 -9.87 -2.47 18.18
C ASP A 154 -11.25 -3.18 18.06
N GLY A 155 -11.58 -4.09 18.97
CA GLY A 155 -12.85 -4.82 19.02
C GLY A 155 -13.03 -5.88 17.92
N LYS A 156 -11.95 -6.24 17.20
CA LYS A 156 -11.99 -7.27 16.16
C LYS A 156 -10.79 -8.21 16.27
N LYS A 157 -11.07 -9.51 16.17
CA LYS A 157 -10.03 -10.53 16.14
C LYS A 157 -9.18 -10.40 14.86
N THR A 158 -7.85 -10.47 15.00
CA THR A 158 -6.92 -10.55 13.87
C THR A 158 -6.92 -11.95 13.27
N LYS A 159 -6.48 -12.07 12.01
CA LYS A 159 -6.12 -13.38 11.47
C LYS A 159 -4.91 -13.94 12.23
N PRO A 160 -4.74 -15.29 12.28
CA PRO A 160 -3.52 -15.91 12.77
C PRO A 160 -2.29 -15.36 12.06
N ALA A 161 -1.21 -15.13 12.81
CA ALA A 161 0.06 -14.69 12.29
C ALA A 161 1.15 -15.75 12.53
N VAL A 162 2.21 -15.70 11.73
CA VAL A 162 3.40 -16.53 11.91
C VAL A 162 4.51 -15.63 12.45
N TYR A 163 5.20 -16.09 13.48
CA TYR A 163 6.34 -15.37 14.03
C TYR A 163 7.62 -16.19 14.04
N GLU A 164 8.74 -15.50 14.05
CA GLU A 164 10.08 -16.05 14.26
C GLU A 164 10.86 -15.12 15.18
N ILE A 165 11.47 -15.67 16.25
CA ILE A 165 12.32 -14.92 17.16
C ILE A 165 13.74 -14.92 16.55
N LEU A 166 14.17 -13.77 16.00
CA LEU A 166 15.45 -13.65 15.35
C LEU A 166 16.58 -13.40 16.35
N LYS A 167 16.32 -12.64 17.41
CA LYS A 167 17.32 -12.32 18.45
C LYS A 167 16.63 -11.94 19.75
N VAL A 168 17.23 -12.34 20.86
CA VAL A 168 16.84 -11.93 22.22
C VAL A 168 18.10 -11.43 22.94
N ASP A 169 17.97 -10.30 23.61
CA ASP A 169 18.98 -9.71 24.51
C ASP A 169 18.32 -9.44 25.87
N PRO A 170 18.39 -10.40 26.80
CA PRO A 170 17.73 -10.27 28.10
C PRO A 170 18.37 -9.17 28.95
N VAL A 171 19.68 -8.92 28.81
CA VAL A 171 20.41 -7.90 29.58
C VAL A 171 19.92 -6.51 29.21
N LYS A 172 19.69 -6.25 27.91
CA LYS A 172 19.17 -4.98 27.41
C LYS A 172 17.64 -4.93 27.40
N ASN A 173 16.98 -6.00 27.82
CA ASN A 173 15.52 -6.17 27.73
C ASN A 173 14.98 -5.83 26.33
N ARG A 174 15.55 -6.45 25.27
CA ARG A 174 15.20 -6.20 23.87
C ARG A 174 15.16 -7.49 23.07
N SER A 175 14.31 -7.49 22.05
CA SER A 175 14.24 -8.60 21.11
C SER A 175 14.06 -8.10 19.68
N VAL A 176 14.37 -8.97 18.71
CA VAL A 176 14.06 -8.78 17.29
C VAL A 176 13.17 -9.95 16.88
N VAL A 177 11.97 -9.63 16.41
CA VAL A 177 10.96 -10.62 16.03
C VAL A 177 10.50 -10.35 14.62
N GLN A 178 10.48 -11.40 13.81
CA GLN A 178 9.81 -11.39 12.51
C GLN A 178 8.35 -11.80 12.69
N LEU A 179 7.44 -11.08 12.04
CA LEU A 179 6.01 -11.36 12.05
C LEU A 179 5.47 -11.33 10.63
N THR A 180 4.80 -12.41 10.23
CA THR A 180 4.08 -12.50 8.95
C THR A 180 2.59 -12.39 9.20
N ILE A 181 1.94 -11.42 8.55
CA ILE A 181 0.49 -11.21 8.59
C ILE A 181 -0.10 -11.23 7.19
N HIS A 182 -1.39 -11.55 7.06
CA HIS A 182 -2.12 -11.68 5.80
C HIS A 182 -3.17 -10.58 5.58
N GLU A 183 -3.25 -9.64 6.48
CA GLU A 183 -4.17 -8.50 6.45
C GLU A 183 -3.42 -7.19 6.72
N GLY A 184 -4.11 -6.06 6.78
CA GLY A 184 -3.47 -4.78 7.04
C GLY A 184 -4.47 -3.79 7.64
N ARG A 185 -4.54 -3.72 8.98
CA ARG A 185 -5.31 -2.72 9.70
C ARG A 185 -4.41 -1.58 10.17
N ASN A 186 -5.02 -0.50 10.61
CA ASN A 186 -4.26 0.64 11.13
C ASN A 186 -3.41 0.25 12.34
N HIS A 187 -2.09 0.48 12.22
CA HIS A 187 -1.07 0.16 13.22
C HIS A 187 -1.08 -1.31 13.72
N GLN A 188 -1.57 -2.24 12.90
CA GLN A 188 -1.86 -3.60 13.32
C GLN A 188 -0.68 -4.30 14.00
N VAL A 189 0.50 -4.31 13.36
CA VAL A 189 1.68 -5.00 13.90
C VAL A 189 2.11 -4.43 15.24
N LYS A 190 2.07 -3.10 15.40
CA LYS A 190 2.40 -2.43 16.67
C LYS A 190 1.43 -2.84 17.78
N LYS A 191 0.13 -2.80 17.50
CA LYS A 191 -0.92 -3.21 18.45
C LYS A 191 -0.85 -4.70 18.78
N MET A 192 -0.50 -5.55 17.82
CA MET A 192 -0.31 -6.99 18.08
C MET A 192 0.85 -7.24 19.04
N PHE A 193 1.98 -6.57 18.88
CA PHE A 193 3.10 -6.68 19.83
C PHE A 193 2.76 -6.09 21.19
N GLU A 194 2.08 -4.95 21.25
CA GLU A 194 1.63 -4.31 22.49
C GLU A 194 0.69 -5.24 23.27
N ALA A 195 -0.24 -5.91 22.60
CA ALA A 195 -1.18 -6.86 23.21
C ALA A 195 -0.49 -8.10 23.84
N VAL A 196 0.74 -8.41 23.45
CA VAL A 196 1.56 -9.48 24.05
C VAL A 196 2.67 -8.93 24.97
N GLY A 197 2.56 -7.67 25.40
CA GLY A 197 3.47 -7.04 26.35
C GLY A 197 4.83 -6.59 25.78
N LEU A 198 4.93 -6.44 24.47
CA LEU A 198 6.15 -6.01 23.77
C LEU A 198 5.94 -4.65 23.09
N GLN A 199 6.80 -3.68 23.42
CA GLN A 199 6.71 -2.35 22.81
C GLN A 199 7.61 -2.25 21.56
N VAL A 200 7.02 -1.93 20.39
CA VAL A 200 7.77 -1.76 19.14
C VAL A 200 8.59 -0.46 19.18
N ASP A 201 9.90 -0.58 19.01
CA ASP A 201 10.87 0.53 18.90
C ASP A 201 11.15 0.86 17.42
N LYS A 202 11.36 -0.17 16.58
CA LYS A 202 11.56 -0.03 15.14
C LYS A 202 10.78 -1.10 14.40
N LEU A 203 10.14 -0.70 13.30
CA LEU A 203 9.37 -1.60 12.44
C LEU A 203 9.78 -1.42 10.98
N SER A 204 10.03 -2.52 10.29
CA SER A 204 10.28 -2.54 8.87
C SER A 204 9.51 -3.65 8.19
N ARG A 205 8.82 -3.36 7.10
CA ARG A 205 8.25 -4.39 6.23
C ARG A 205 9.32 -4.88 5.27
N THR A 206 9.84 -6.07 5.51
CA THR A 206 10.95 -6.66 4.73
C THR A 206 10.49 -7.36 3.46
N ARG A 207 9.20 -7.83 3.42
CA ARG A 207 8.62 -8.48 2.24
C ARG A 207 7.15 -8.14 2.07
N PHE A 208 6.74 -8.11 0.81
CA PHE A 208 5.35 -8.05 0.39
C PHE A 208 5.14 -9.08 -0.73
N GLY A 209 4.37 -10.14 -0.45
CA GLY A 209 4.35 -11.32 -1.30
C GLY A 209 5.77 -11.90 -1.47
N HIS A 210 6.22 -11.99 -2.72
CA HIS A 210 7.58 -12.43 -3.04
C HIS A 210 8.61 -11.29 -3.14
N LEU A 211 8.17 -10.02 -3.14
CA LEU A 211 9.05 -8.86 -3.27
C LEU A 211 9.79 -8.59 -1.95
N ASP A 212 11.07 -8.30 -2.05
CA ASP A 212 11.94 -7.88 -0.95
C ASP A 212 12.78 -6.65 -1.33
N LEU A 213 13.67 -6.25 -0.43
CA LEU A 213 14.50 -5.05 -0.57
C LEU A 213 15.88 -5.31 -1.14
N THR A 214 16.13 -6.50 -1.68
CA THR A 214 17.47 -6.85 -2.24
C THR A 214 17.90 -5.82 -3.28
N GLY A 215 19.09 -5.24 -3.06
CA GLY A 215 19.68 -4.23 -3.94
C GLY A 215 19.11 -2.81 -3.80
N LEU A 216 18.18 -2.55 -2.86
CA LEU A 216 17.60 -1.22 -2.64
C LEU A 216 18.01 -0.65 -1.27
N ARG A 217 18.70 0.48 -1.27
CA ARG A 217 18.95 1.27 -0.06
C ARG A 217 17.69 2.04 0.36
N PRO A 218 17.59 2.47 1.63
CA PRO A 218 16.48 3.32 2.07
C PRO A 218 16.32 4.57 1.20
N GLY A 219 15.11 4.80 0.69
CA GLY A 219 14.78 5.89 -0.23
C GLY A 219 14.94 5.56 -1.71
N GLU A 220 15.60 4.45 -2.05
CA GLU A 220 15.75 4.01 -3.43
C GLU A 220 14.51 3.24 -3.92
N SER A 221 14.28 3.34 -5.22
CA SER A 221 13.20 2.65 -5.90
C SER A 221 13.69 1.99 -7.20
N ARG A 222 12.97 0.97 -7.65
CA ARG A 222 13.15 0.37 -8.97
C ARG A 222 11.82 0.03 -9.62
N ARG A 223 11.77 -0.01 -10.93
CA ARG A 223 10.60 -0.50 -11.66
C ARG A 223 10.44 -2.01 -11.42
N LEU A 224 9.19 -2.46 -11.25
CA LEU A 224 8.86 -3.88 -11.25
C LEU A 224 8.79 -4.40 -12.69
N ASN A 225 9.28 -5.60 -12.91
CA ASN A 225 9.18 -6.27 -14.21
C ASN A 225 7.85 -7.05 -14.34
N LYS A 226 7.52 -7.44 -15.57
CA LYS A 226 6.27 -8.16 -15.88
C LYS A 226 6.11 -9.47 -15.10
N LYS A 227 7.21 -10.19 -14.84
CA LYS A 227 7.20 -11.45 -14.09
C LYS A 227 6.82 -11.21 -12.62
N GLU A 228 7.39 -10.19 -11.99
CA GLU A 228 7.07 -9.82 -10.60
C GLU A 228 5.59 -9.44 -10.45
N ILE A 229 5.07 -8.64 -11.39
CA ILE A 229 3.66 -8.24 -11.41
C ILE A 229 2.75 -9.47 -11.59
N SER A 230 3.06 -10.35 -12.54
CA SER A 230 2.30 -11.58 -12.79
C SER A 230 2.31 -12.51 -11.56
N GLN A 231 3.44 -12.65 -10.87
CA GLN A 231 3.53 -13.44 -9.64
C GLN A 231 2.66 -12.88 -8.52
N LEU A 232 2.59 -11.55 -8.36
CA LEU A 232 1.69 -10.93 -7.37
C LEU A 232 0.22 -11.20 -7.70
N HIS A 233 -0.19 -11.08 -8.97
CA HIS A 233 -1.53 -11.47 -9.41
C HIS A 233 -1.85 -12.94 -9.09
N THR A 234 -0.91 -13.84 -9.38
CA THR A 234 -1.09 -15.27 -9.07
C THR A 234 -1.29 -15.48 -7.58
N MET A 235 -0.49 -14.84 -6.72
CA MET A 235 -0.63 -14.93 -5.25
C MET A 235 -2.00 -14.43 -4.75
N ALA A 236 -2.55 -13.38 -5.36
CA ALA A 236 -3.85 -12.84 -5.00
C ALA A 236 -5.02 -13.76 -5.39
N VAL A 237 -4.87 -14.55 -6.45
CA VAL A 237 -5.93 -15.43 -6.98
C VAL A 237 -5.89 -16.82 -6.37
N THR A 238 -4.71 -17.36 -6.05
CA THR A 238 -4.51 -18.77 -5.64
C THR A 238 -5.02 -19.08 -4.24
N LYS A 239 -5.33 -18.07 -3.41
CA LYS A 239 -5.88 -18.23 -2.06
C LYS A 239 -7.42 -18.15 -1.99
N LYS A 240 -8.11 -18.35 -3.14
CA LYS A 240 -9.58 -18.45 -3.21
C LYS A 240 -10.07 -19.84 -2.94
#